data_42609c5668b2606d2111ffe82ab42c34
#
_entry.id   42609c5668b2606d2111ffe82ab42c34
#
_cell.length_a   1.000
_cell.length_b   1.000
_cell.length_c   1.000
_cell.angle_alpha   90.00
_cell.angle_beta   90.00
_cell.angle_gamma   90.00
#
_symmetry.space_group_name_H-M   'P 1'
#
loop_
_entity.id
_entity.type
_entity.pdbx_description
1 polymer ?
#
loop_
_entity_poly.entity_id
_entity_poly.type
_entity_poly.pdbx_seq_one_letter_code
_entity_poly.pdbx_strand_id
1 'polypeptide(L)'
;AYIAPYYNQAKRIAWGYAKHYADPIPGREFNESELKITYPNGAELRLFGADNPDSLRGDYLDGVVPDEYGDWAPTVWPLVIRPMLSDYQGWAAFIGTPKGRNAFHRLHTDAEADPANWFTMRLKASESGLISPQEIEDLRRGMSDDQYEQEFECSFDAAIRGAYYAKLLKDAEREGRIGFFALDPILQIRAYFDIGGPGKKADAMAIWIVQFTPSGPIVLDYIEGVGQVLGYYVNELRNRGWGNALLVLPHDAAQTHADNPTGMDFEAHMKAAGFKTRVVSNRGAGAVMQRIHTARRLFPRIRFNAATTQAGRDALACYAEKWDEDRNVGLGPDHNWASHASDAFGEMACDFEEPRTKIEPVRPRYGTMA
;
A
#
# COMPACT_ATOMS: atom_id res chain seq x y z
N ALA A 1 -3.35 17.67 -15.49
CA ALA A 1 -4.24 17.23 -14.40
C ALA A 1 -3.69 17.65 -13.04
N TYR A 2 -4.59 17.83 -12.06
CA TYR A 2 -4.26 17.86 -10.63
C TYR A 2 -4.93 16.64 -9.97
N ILE A 3 -4.22 15.89 -9.16
CA ILE A 3 -4.71 14.65 -8.57
C ILE A 3 -4.41 14.67 -7.07
N ALA A 4 -5.47 14.63 -6.24
CA ALA A 4 -5.36 14.48 -4.78
C ALA A 4 -5.56 13.01 -4.38
N PRO A 5 -5.28 12.60 -3.14
CA PRO A 5 -5.58 11.26 -2.65
C PRO A 5 -7.05 10.86 -2.85
N TYR A 6 -7.96 11.79 -2.62
CA TYR A 6 -9.42 11.58 -2.77
C TYR A 6 -10.05 12.66 -3.65
N TYR A 7 -11.03 12.26 -4.49
CA TYR A 7 -11.75 13.20 -5.36
C TYR A 7 -12.41 14.35 -4.57
N ASN A 8 -13.03 14.04 -3.43
CA ASN A 8 -13.65 15.06 -2.58
C ASN A 8 -12.62 16.04 -2.00
N GLN A 9 -11.40 15.60 -1.77
CA GLN A 9 -10.30 16.45 -1.32
C GLN A 9 -9.86 17.40 -2.43
N ALA A 10 -9.67 16.90 -3.65
CA ALA A 10 -9.38 17.72 -4.82
C ALA A 10 -10.43 18.82 -5.00
N LYS A 11 -11.72 18.46 -4.90
CA LYS A 11 -12.83 19.41 -5.00
C LYS A 11 -12.79 20.48 -3.92
N ARG A 12 -12.58 20.09 -2.68
CA ARG A 12 -12.62 21.02 -1.53
C ARG A 12 -11.42 21.96 -1.51
N ILE A 13 -10.22 21.46 -1.82
CA ILE A 13 -8.97 22.20 -1.67
C ILE A 13 -8.61 22.96 -2.95
N ALA A 14 -8.53 22.26 -4.08
CA ALA A 14 -7.91 22.80 -5.29
C ALA A 14 -8.90 23.46 -6.26
N TRP A 15 -10.17 23.03 -6.31
CA TRP A 15 -11.12 23.52 -7.30
C TRP A 15 -11.40 25.02 -7.19
N GLY A 16 -11.51 25.54 -5.98
CA GLY A 16 -11.69 26.98 -5.73
C GLY A 16 -10.49 27.79 -6.25
N TYR A 17 -9.28 27.35 -5.98
CA TYR A 17 -8.05 27.97 -6.48
C TYR A 17 -7.94 27.87 -8.00
N ALA A 18 -8.22 26.70 -8.57
CA ALA A 18 -8.17 26.51 -10.02
C ALA A 18 -9.10 27.50 -10.74
N LYS A 19 -10.33 27.69 -10.26
CA LYS A 19 -11.27 28.70 -10.79
C LYS A 19 -10.74 30.12 -10.60
N HIS A 20 -10.24 30.45 -9.42
CA HIS A 20 -9.71 31.78 -9.12
C HIS A 20 -8.58 32.17 -10.07
N TYR A 21 -7.62 31.28 -10.30
CA TYR A 21 -6.49 31.55 -11.21
C TYR A 21 -6.89 31.52 -12.69
N ALA A 22 -7.91 30.77 -13.07
CA ALA A 22 -8.45 30.76 -14.43
C ALA A 22 -9.35 31.95 -14.73
N ASP A 23 -9.91 32.61 -13.70
CA ASP A 23 -10.90 33.70 -13.87
C ASP A 23 -10.44 34.87 -14.76
N PRO A 24 -9.18 35.32 -14.73
CA PRO A 24 -8.69 36.37 -15.61
C PRO A 24 -8.62 35.99 -17.11
N ILE A 25 -8.77 34.71 -17.47
CA ILE A 25 -8.62 34.21 -18.83
C ILE A 25 -9.98 34.32 -19.55
N PRO A 26 -10.16 35.21 -20.58
CA PRO A 26 -11.42 35.34 -21.30
C PRO A 26 -11.75 34.05 -22.08
N GLY A 27 -13.02 33.66 -22.09
CA GLY A 27 -13.50 32.50 -22.85
C GLY A 27 -13.21 31.13 -22.23
N ARG A 28 -12.74 31.08 -20.95
CA ARG A 28 -12.68 29.84 -20.18
C ARG A 28 -14.09 29.35 -19.85
N GLU A 29 -14.25 28.05 -19.75
CA GLU A 29 -15.50 27.40 -19.35
C GLU A 29 -15.24 26.51 -18.12
N PHE A 30 -16.18 26.51 -17.17
CA PHE A 30 -16.12 25.69 -15.97
C PHE A 30 -17.18 24.58 -16.01
N ASN A 31 -16.75 23.32 -15.80
CA ASN A 31 -17.63 22.19 -15.60
C ASN A 31 -17.52 21.73 -14.13
N GLU A 32 -18.54 22.09 -13.33
CA GLU A 32 -18.57 21.80 -11.88
C GLU A 32 -18.74 20.33 -11.56
N SER A 33 -19.34 19.53 -12.45
CA SER A 33 -19.57 18.10 -12.24
C SER A 33 -18.34 17.26 -12.51
N GLU A 34 -17.53 17.66 -13.50
CA GLU A 34 -16.30 17.00 -13.90
C GLU A 34 -15.05 17.63 -13.27
N LEU A 35 -15.20 18.73 -12.52
CA LEU A 35 -14.10 19.56 -12.02
C LEU A 35 -13.09 19.89 -13.13
N LYS A 36 -13.62 20.39 -14.23
CA LYS A 36 -12.86 20.66 -15.45
C LYS A 36 -12.95 22.14 -15.85
N ILE A 37 -11.82 22.69 -16.25
CA ILE A 37 -11.72 24.01 -16.88
C ILE A 37 -11.27 23.80 -18.32
N THR A 38 -12.03 24.32 -19.29
CA THR A 38 -11.65 24.33 -20.69
C THR A 38 -11.24 25.76 -21.08
N TYR A 39 -10.08 25.89 -21.70
CA TYR A 39 -9.51 27.16 -22.14
C TYR A 39 -9.79 27.39 -23.62
N PRO A 40 -9.74 28.68 -24.11
CA PRO A 40 -10.06 29.00 -25.50
C PRO A 40 -9.18 28.33 -26.56
N ASN A 41 -7.98 27.92 -26.17
CA ASN A 41 -7.05 27.21 -27.07
C ASN A 41 -7.30 25.68 -27.09
N GLY A 42 -8.35 25.21 -26.42
CA GLY A 42 -8.68 23.78 -26.28
C GLY A 42 -7.93 23.05 -25.20
N ALA A 43 -7.04 23.69 -24.43
CA ALA A 43 -6.39 23.08 -23.28
C ALA A 43 -7.41 22.85 -22.15
N GLU A 44 -7.19 21.80 -21.39
CA GLU A 44 -8.04 21.45 -20.25
C GLU A 44 -7.22 21.30 -18.95
N LEU A 45 -7.78 21.78 -17.84
CA LEU A 45 -7.33 21.43 -16.50
C LEU A 45 -8.44 20.62 -15.83
N ARG A 46 -8.11 19.39 -15.40
CA ARG A 46 -9.05 18.50 -14.70
C ARG A 46 -8.51 18.08 -13.35
N LEU A 47 -9.41 17.92 -12.38
CA LEU A 47 -9.11 17.46 -11.04
C LEU A 47 -9.64 16.04 -10.83
N PHE A 48 -8.81 15.19 -10.21
CA PHE A 48 -9.11 13.78 -9.98
C PHE A 48 -8.78 13.35 -8.54
N GLY A 49 -9.23 12.15 -8.15
CA GLY A 49 -8.80 11.45 -6.97
C GLY A 49 -8.00 10.20 -7.33
N ALA A 50 -6.90 9.95 -6.62
CA ALA A 50 -6.10 8.73 -6.74
C ALA A 50 -6.78 7.49 -6.14
N ASP A 51 -7.86 7.68 -5.37
CA ASP A 51 -8.69 6.63 -4.79
C ASP A 51 -9.48 5.80 -5.81
N ASN A 52 -9.61 6.31 -7.04
CA ASN A 52 -10.23 5.59 -8.16
C ASN A 52 -9.34 5.68 -9.42
N PRO A 53 -8.21 4.98 -9.44
CA PRO A 53 -7.24 5.09 -10.52
C PRO A 53 -7.76 4.61 -11.87
N ASP A 54 -8.74 3.72 -11.90
CA ASP A 54 -9.33 3.25 -13.16
C ASP A 54 -10.14 4.33 -13.89
N SER A 55 -10.66 5.32 -13.17
CA SER A 55 -11.35 6.46 -13.79
C SER A 55 -10.42 7.37 -14.58
N LEU A 56 -9.11 7.23 -14.38
CA LEU A 56 -8.06 7.99 -15.07
C LEU A 56 -7.60 7.29 -16.36
N ARG A 57 -7.85 5.98 -16.50
CA ARG A 57 -7.37 5.21 -17.66
C ARG A 57 -8.03 5.65 -18.95
N GLY A 58 -7.22 5.86 -19.98
CA GLY A 58 -7.70 6.25 -21.31
C GLY A 58 -7.59 7.74 -21.62
N ASP A 59 -7.31 8.57 -20.61
CA ASP A 59 -6.97 9.97 -20.82
C ASP A 59 -5.46 10.12 -21.13
N TYR A 60 -5.10 11.17 -21.87
CA TYR A 60 -3.72 11.57 -22.16
C TYR A 60 -3.41 12.84 -21.39
N LEU A 61 -2.20 12.95 -20.87
CA LEU A 61 -1.80 14.10 -20.07
C LEU A 61 -0.49 14.71 -20.59
N ASP A 62 -0.49 16.03 -20.78
CA ASP A 62 0.73 16.81 -21.01
C ASP A 62 1.46 17.11 -19.69
N GLY A 63 0.73 17.14 -18.58
CA GLY A 63 1.31 17.37 -17.28
C GLY A 63 0.40 16.98 -16.15
N VAL A 64 0.99 16.60 -15.00
CA VAL A 64 0.26 16.20 -13.81
C VAL A 64 0.91 16.74 -12.55
N VAL A 65 0.06 17.13 -11.59
CA VAL A 65 0.46 17.49 -10.23
C VAL A 65 -0.16 16.45 -9.28
N PRO A 66 0.59 15.40 -8.89
CA PRO A 66 0.24 14.53 -7.78
C PRO A 66 0.42 15.26 -6.46
N ASP A 67 -0.69 15.55 -5.79
CA ASP A 67 -0.71 16.22 -4.49
C ASP A 67 -0.87 15.21 -3.36
N GLU A 68 -0.25 15.49 -2.21
CA GLU A 68 -0.16 14.56 -1.07
C GLU A 68 0.24 13.16 -1.51
N TYR A 69 1.27 13.08 -2.37
CA TYR A 69 1.69 11.81 -2.99
C TYR A 69 2.09 10.74 -1.97
N GLY A 70 2.48 11.14 -0.77
CA GLY A 70 2.74 10.21 0.35
C GLY A 70 1.53 9.37 0.79
N ASP A 71 0.31 9.79 0.44
CA ASP A 71 -0.94 9.11 0.77
C ASP A 71 -1.47 8.20 -0.34
N TRP A 72 -0.79 8.17 -1.48
CA TRP A 72 -1.24 7.38 -2.62
C TRP A 72 -0.84 5.91 -2.49
N ALA A 73 -1.66 5.02 -3.04
CA ALA A 73 -1.22 3.65 -3.28
C ALA A 73 0.00 3.65 -4.23
N PRO A 74 1.09 2.93 -3.88
CA PRO A 74 2.34 2.95 -4.63
C PRO A 74 2.21 2.56 -6.11
N THR A 75 1.17 1.80 -6.45
CA THR A 75 0.91 1.28 -7.80
C THR A 75 0.28 2.30 -8.75
N VAL A 76 -0.36 3.35 -8.22
CA VAL A 76 -1.11 4.33 -9.04
C VAL A 76 -0.19 5.07 -10.01
N TRP A 77 0.94 5.56 -9.51
CA TRP A 77 1.90 6.25 -10.37
C TRP A 77 2.46 5.37 -11.50
N PRO A 78 3.13 4.24 -11.21
CA PRO A 78 3.80 3.47 -12.26
C PRO A 78 2.84 2.78 -13.22
N LEU A 79 1.64 2.37 -12.77
CA LEU A 79 0.74 1.55 -13.57
C LEU A 79 -0.38 2.34 -14.26
N VAL A 80 -0.66 3.55 -13.78
CA VAL A 80 -1.77 4.36 -14.33
C VAL A 80 -1.28 5.69 -14.84
N ILE A 81 -0.71 6.54 -13.98
CA ILE A 81 -0.41 7.93 -14.35
C ILE A 81 0.80 8.03 -15.30
N ARG A 82 1.88 7.32 -15.00
CA ARG A 82 3.10 7.38 -15.84
C ARG A 82 2.86 6.98 -17.30
N PRO A 83 2.07 5.91 -17.61
CA PRO A 83 1.68 5.60 -18.98
C PRO A 83 0.91 6.73 -19.68
N MET A 84 0.01 7.45 -18.99
CA MET A 84 -0.78 8.55 -19.56
C MET A 84 0.07 9.75 -20.02
N LEU A 85 1.27 9.90 -19.46
CA LEU A 85 2.22 10.96 -19.85
C LEU A 85 3.13 10.53 -21.02
N SER A 86 3.14 9.24 -21.36
CA SER A 86 4.18 8.69 -22.27
C SER A 86 4.04 9.20 -23.70
N ASP A 87 2.83 9.35 -24.22
CA ASP A 87 2.57 9.71 -25.60
C ASP A 87 3.01 11.15 -25.92
N TYR A 88 2.89 12.04 -24.95
CA TYR A 88 3.25 13.46 -25.11
C TYR A 88 4.55 13.85 -24.41
N GLN A 89 5.29 12.87 -23.86
CA GLN A 89 6.48 13.13 -23.04
C GLN A 89 6.19 14.16 -21.92
N GLY A 90 5.01 14.01 -21.30
CA GLY A 90 4.48 14.94 -20.33
C GLY A 90 5.34 15.01 -19.05
N TRP A 91 5.16 16.09 -18.31
CA TRP A 91 5.84 16.34 -17.05
C TRP A 91 5.01 15.96 -15.81
N ALA A 92 5.68 15.76 -14.68
CA ALA A 92 5.03 15.55 -13.39
C ALA A 92 5.69 16.41 -12.30
N ALA A 93 4.87 16.98 -11.39
CA ALA A 93 5.33 17.71 -10.21
C ALA A 93 4.68 17.10 -8.96
N PHE A 94 5.44 16.28 -8.23
CA PHE A 94 4.99 15.65 -6.99
C PHE A 94 5.13 16.62 -5.83
N ILE A 95 4.05 16.77 -5.07
CA ILE A 95 4.04 17.61 -3.88
C ILE A 95 3.39 16.84 -2.72
N GLY A 96 3.73 17.23 -1.50
CA GLY A 96 3.14 16.64 -0.28
C GLY A 96 4.09 16.67 0.90
N THR A 97 3.56 16.25 2.04
CA THR A 97 4.30 16.09 3.29
C THR A 97 4.90 14.68 3.38
N PRO A 98 6.14 14.51 3.86
CA PRO A 98 6.70 13.19 4.12
C PRO A 98 5.85 12.37 5.09
N LYS A 99 5.66 11.09 4.77
CA LYS A 99 4.95 10.13 5.65
C LYS A 99 5.74 8.83 5.76
N GLY A 100 6.83 8.89 6.51
CA GLY A 100 7.74 7.77 6.65
C GLY A 100 8.48 7.43 5.33
N ARG A 101 9.19 6.31 5.32
CA ARG A 101 9.95 5.83 4.15
C ARG A 101 9.07 5.04 3.20
N ASN A 102 8.14 5.71 2.54
CA ASN A 102 7.17 5.14 1.59
C ASN A 102 7.59 5.36 0.12
N ALA A 103 6.62 5.23 -0.82
CA ALA A 103 6.85 5.48 -2.24
C ALA A 103 7.31 6.92 -2.54
N PHE A 104 6.84 7.92 -1.78
CA PHE A 104 7.27 9.31 -1.93
C PHE A 104 8.73 9.50 -1.53
N HIS A 105 9.16 8.87 -0.43
CA HIS A 105 10.57 8.87 -0.03
C HIS A 105 11.46 8.25 -1.12
N ARG A 106 11.08 7.10 -1.69
CA ARG A 106 11.86 6.48 -2.78
C ARG A 106 11.95 7.37 -4.00
N LEU A 107 10.80 7.92 -4.44
CA LEU A 107 10.77 8.84 -5.56
C LEU A 107 11.70 10.04 -5.34
N HIS A 108 11.68 10.62 -4.14
CA HIS A 108 12.57 11.72 -3.78
C HIS A 108 14.04 11.31 -3.81
N THR A 109 14.38 10.15 -3.26
CA THR A 109 15.75 9.62 -3.26
C THR A 109 16.26 9.33 -4.69
N ASP A 110 15.41 8.71 -5.52
CA ASP A 110 15.74 8.43 -6.92
C ASP A 110 15.92 9.73 -7.71
N ALA A 111 15.09 10.72 -7.45
CA ALA A 111 15.16 12.04 -8.08
C ALA A 111 16.43 12.82 -7.65
N GLU A 112 16.83 12.75 -6.38
CA GLU A 112 18.12 13.32 -5.91
C GLU A 112 19.33 12.67 -6.60
N ALA A 113 19.22 11.38 -6.94
CA ALA A 113 20.27 10.65 -7.66
C ALA A 113 20.34 10.98 -9.16
N ASP A 114 19.29 11.56 -9.74
CA ASP A 114 19.20 11.92 -11.18
C ASP A 114 18.86 13.40 -11.41
N PRO A 115 19.75 14.34 -11.02
CA PRO A 115 19.50 15.78 -11.14
C PRO A 115 19.43 16.29 -12.61
N ALA A 116 19.78 15.45 -13.58
CA ALA A 116 19.66 15.78 -14.99
C ALA A 116 18.20 15.80 -15.47
N ASN A 117 17.36 14.94 -14.89
CA ASN A 117 15.96 14.77 -15.27
C ASN A 117 14.98 15.26 -14.21
N TRP A 118 15.44 15.47 -12.97
CA TRP A 118 14.61 15.81 -11.84
C TRP A 118 15.10 17.07 -11.11
N PHE A 119 14.12 17.86 -10.68
CA PHE A 119 14.32 18.90 -9.67
C PHE A 119 13.72 18.41 -8.35
N THR A 120 14.47 18.52 -7.25
CA THR A 120 14.01 18.19 -5.91
C THR A 120 14.13 19.38 -4.98
N MET A 121 13.16 19.55 -4.10
CA MET A 121 13.19 20.58 -3.07
C MET A 121 12.51 20.07 -1.80
N ARG A 122 13.19 20.26 -0.66
CA ARG A 122 12.57 20.20 0.66
C ARG A 122 12.58 21.59 1.26
N LEU A 123 11.39 22.12 1.54
CA LEU A 123 11.25 23.45 2.15
C LEU A 123 10.74 23.28 3.58
N LYS A 124 11.65 23.28 4.54
CA LYS A 124 11.32 23.18 5.95
C LYS A 124 10.74 24.50 6.46
N ALA A 125 9.79 24.40 7.39
CA ALA A 125 9.19 25.58 8.01
C ALA A 125 10.23 26.47 8.69
N SER A 126 11.21 25.86 9.39
CA SER A 126 12.32 26.57 10.06
C SER A 126 13.22 27.35 9.11
N GLU A 127 13.32 26.94 7.83
CA GLU A 127 14.19 27.54 6.82
C GLU A 127 13.41 28.43 5.81
N SER A 128 12.08 28.29 5.73
CA SER A 128 11.27 28.95 4.70
C SER A 128 11.14 30.46 4.87
N GLY A 129 11.23 30.93 6.12
CA GLY A 129 10.93 32.33 6.45
C GLY A 129 9.45 32.74 6.30
N LEU A 130 8.56 31.81 5.94
CA LEU A 130 7.14 32.06 5.75
C LEU A 130 6.37 32.04 7.06
N ILE A 131 6.85 31.30 8.04
CA ILE A 131 6.27 31.17 9.38
C ILE A 131 7.13 31.93 10.37
N SER A 132 6.50 32.74 11.26
CA SER A 132 7.27 33.51 12.24
C SER A 132 7.96 32.59 13.26
N PRO A 133 9.14 32.97 13.81
CA PRO A 133 9.82 32.18 14.82
C PRO A 133 8.94 31.90 16.06
N GLN A 134 8.06 32.82 16.42
CA GLN A 134 7.11 32.65 17.54
C GLN A 134 6.10 31.56 17.22
N GLU A 135 5.53 31.56 16.02
CA GLU A 135 4.58 30.54 15.57
C GLU A 135 5.23 29.16 15.50
N ILE A 136 6.47 29.08 15.01
CA ILE A 136 7.25 27.83 15.00
C ILE A 136 7.39 27.26 16.41
N GLU A 137 7.70 28.09 17.39
CA GLU A 137 7.83 27.66 18.79
C GLU A 137 6.49 27.21 19.38
N ASP A 138 5.39 27.88 19.04
CA ASP A 138 4.05 27.52 19.51
C ASP A 138 3.58 26.20 18.87
N LEU A 139 3.85 25.98 17.58
CA LEU A 139 3.59 24.71 16.89
C LEU A 139 4.37 23.56 17.55
N ARG A 140 5.65 23.77 17.86
CA ARG A 140 6.49 22.77 18.55
C ARG A 140 5.93 22.37 19.92
N ARG A 141 5.35 23.31 20.67
CA ARG A 141 4.72 23.02 21.97
C ARG A 141 3.39 22.30 21.84
N GLY A 142 2.68 22.51 20.71
CA GLY A 142 1.33 21.98 20.48
C GLY A 142 1.29 20.54 19.98
N MET A 143 2.44 19.95 19.59
CA MET A 143 2.48 18.60 18.99
C MET A 143 3.69 17.81 19.48
N SER A 144 3.75 16.51 19.16
CA SER A 144 4.92 15.69 19.44
C SER A 144 6.09 16.06 18.53
N ASP A 145 7.33 15.77 18.98
CA ASP A 145 8.52 16.00 18.18
C ASP A 145 8.43 15.30 16.81
N ASP A 146 7.98 14.03 16.77
CA ASP A 146 7.82 13.29 15.53
C ASP A 146 6.79 13.95 14.57
N GLN A 147 5.69 14.50 15.10
CA GLN A 147 4.71 15.23 14.28
C GLN A 147 5.31 16.52 13.74
N TYR A 148 5.99 17.29 14.58
CA TYR A 148 6.64 18.52 14.14
C TYR A 148 7.71 18.27 13.07
N GLU A 149 8.55 17.26 13.27
CA GLU A 149 9.58 16.86 12.31
C GLU A 149 8.97 16.41 10.96
N GLN A 150 7.84 15.70 11.01
CA GLN A 150 7.14 15.26 9.80
C GLN A 150 6.50 16.42 9.04
N GLU A 151 5.63 17.19 9.72
CA GLU A 151 4.77 18.18 9.08
C GLU A 151 5.49 19.48 8.74
N PHE A 152 6.47 19.89 9.57
CA PHE A 152 7.13 21.18 9.44
C PHE A 152 8.61 21.13 9.05
N GLU A 153 9.30 20.03 9.37
CA GLU A 153 10.72 19.86 9.01
C GLU A 153 10.93 18.87 7.85
N CYS A 154 9.86 18.44 7.20
CA CYS A 154 9.88 17.54 6.04
C CYS A 154 10.69 16.26 6.28
N SER A 155 10.58 15.66 7.47
CA SER A 155 11.32 14.46 7.83
C SER A 155 10.63 13.20 7.35
N PHE A 156 11.30 12.39 6.52
CA PHE A 156 10.87 11.04 6.17
C PHE A 156 11.15 10.01 7.28
N ASP A 157 11.95 10.36 8.28
CA ASP A 157 12.34 9.47 9.37
C ASP A 157 11.44 9.57 10.61
N ALA A 158 10.60 10.59 10.66
CA ALA A 158 9.62 10.75 11.73
C ALA A 158 8.64 9.58 11.76
N ALA A 159 8.25 9.17 12.96
CA ALA A 159 7.30 8.07 13.11
C ALA A 159 5.88 8.55 12.77
N ILE A 160 5.16 7.81 11.91
CA ILE A 160 3.74 8.05 11.65
C ILE A 160 2.97 7.80 12.95
N ARG A 161 2.22 8.80 13.41
CA ARG A 161 1.39 8.68 14.62
C ARG A 161 0.43 7.50 14.52
N GLY A 162 0.45 6.62 15.52
CA GLY A 162 -0.43 5.46 15.54
C GLY A 162 -0.08 4.34 14.55
N ALA A 163 1.07 4.41 13.87
CA ALA A 163 1.50 3.35 12.96
C ALA A 163 1.69 2.03 13.68
N TYR A 164 1.05 0.97 13.18
CA TYR A 164 1.07 -0.34 13.82
C TYR A 164 2.38 -1.09 13.63
N TYR A 165 3.05 -0.92 12.48
CA TYR A 165 4.21 -1.73 12.10
C TYR A 165 5.48 -0.94 11.76
N ALA A 166 5.43 0.39 11.62
CA ALA A 166 6.55 1.21 11.16
C ALA A 166 7.82 1.01 12.00
N LYS A 167 7.70 1.04 13.33
CA LYS A 167 8.83 0.77 14.24
C LYS A 167 9.38 -0.65 14.09
N LEU A 168 8.49 -1.64 13.95
CA LEU A 168 8.87 -3.05 13.81
C LEU A 168 9.61 -3.33 12.50
N LEU A 169 9.27 -2.59 11.42
CA LEU A 169 9.99 -2.62 10.15
C LEU A 169 11.38 -2.00 10.27
N LYS A 170 11.51 -0.84 10.93
CA LYS A 170 12.82 -0.24 11.22
C LYS A 170 13.71 -1.19 12.04
N ASP A 171 13.15 -1.86 13.05
CA ASP A 171 13.87 -2.86 13.83
C ASP A 171 14.27 -4.06 12.96
N ALA A 172 13.39 -4.53 12.07
CA ALA A 172 13.68 -5.63 11.14
C ALA A 172 14.83 -5.28 10.18
N GLU A 173 14.87 -4.04 9.67
CA GLU A 173 15.95 -3.54 8.82
C GLU A 173 17.28 -3.51 9.58
N ARG A 174 17.29 -2.91 10.76
CA ARG A 174 18.48 -2.81 11.63
C ARG A 174 19.02 -4.19 12.01
N GLU A 175 18.17 -5.18 12.24
CA GLU A 175 18.50 -6.54 12.62
C GLU A 175 18.85 -7.46 11.43
N GLY A 176 18.84 -6.93 10.19
CA GLY A 176 19.13 -7.72 8.99
C GLY A 176 18.04 -8.73 8.62
N ARG A 177 16.81 -8.53 9.11
CA ARG A 177 15.65 -9.38 8.78
C ARG A 177 14.94 -8.96 7.48
N ILE A 178 15.41 -7.89 6.83
CA ILE A 178 15.05 -7.50 5.48
C ILE A 178 16.27 -7.72 4.60
N GLY A 179 16.21 -8.70 3.69
CA GLY A 179 17.36 -9.11 2.89
C GLY A 179 16.99 -10.17 1.86
N PHE A 180 17.95 -10.98 1.47
CA PHE A 180 17.70 -12.16 0.65
C PHE A 180 17.59 -13.42 1.51
N PHE A 181 16.46 -14.09 1.43
CA PHE A 181 16.21 -15.36 2.11
C PHE A 181 15.78 -16.40 1.09
N ALA A 182 16.58 -17.47 0.97
CA ALA A 182 16.32 -18.52 0.01
C ALA A 182 15.04 -19.30 0.36
N LEU A 183 14.33 -19.70 -0.68
CA LEU A 183 13.22 -20.65 -0.60
C LEU A 183 13.71 -22.00 -0.11
N ASP A 184 13.04 -22.59 0.88
CA ASP A 184 13.24 -23.99 1.26
C ASP A 184 12.31 -24.88 0.41
N PRO A 185 12.84 -25.74 -0.47
CA PRO A 185 12.02 -26.55 -1.38
C PRO A 185 11.17 -27.61 -0.67
N ILE A 186 11.46 -27.93 0.59
CA ILE A 186 10.72 -28.93 1.39
C ILE A 186 9.49 -28.30 2.07
N LEU A 187 9.56 -27.01 2.36
CA LEU A 187 8.49 -26.32 3.08
C LEU A 187 7.37 -25.88 2.16
N GLN A 188 6.14 -25.98 2.64
CA GLN A 188 4.97 -25.54 1.90
C GLN A 188 4.99 -24.03 1.72
N ILE A 189 4.79 -23.57 0.48
CA ILE A 189 4.53 -22.17 0.14
C ILE A 189 3.05 -21.90 0.39
N ARG A 190 2.75 -20.79 1.05
CA ARG A 190 1.38 -20.30 1.28
C ARG A 190 1.22 -18.91 0.70
N ALA A 191 0.05 -18.64 0.12
CA ALA A 191 -0.32 -17.32 -0.37
C ALA A 191 -1.54 -16.84 0.43
N TYR A 192 -1.38 -15.75 1.18
CA TYR A 192 -2.43 -15.16 2.03
C TYR A 192 -3.07 -13.99 1.30
N PHE A 193 -4.38 -14.05 1.14
CA PHE A 193 -5.15 -13.09 0.38
C PHE A 193 -5.97 -12.15 1.26
N ASP A 194 -6.01 -10.89 0.86
CA ASP A 194 -7.16 -10.02 1.03
C ASP A 194 -7.75 -9.77 -0.36
N ILE A 195 -9.00 -10.19 -0.58
CA ILE A 195 -9.62 -10.18 -1.91
C ILE A 195 -10.34 -8.88 -2.27
N GLY A 196 -10.37 -7.92 -1.32
CA GLY A 196 -11.13 -6.69 -1.48
C GLY A 196 -12.65 -6.92 -1.58
N GLY A 197 -13.44 -5.86 -1.44
CA GLY A 197 -14.89 -5.93 -1.57
C GLY A 197 -15.36 -5.90 -3.03
N PRO A 198 -16.53 -6.51 -3.36
CA PRO A 198 -17.12 -6.37 -4.68
C PRO A 198 -17.76 -4.98 -4.84
N GLY A 199 -17.58 -4.34 -5.99
CA GLY A 199 -18.30 -3.13 -6.33
C GLY A 199 -17.57 -2.23 -7.34
N LYS A 200 -18.25 -1.15 -7.77
CA LYS A 200 -17.72 -0.15 -8.72
C LYS A 200 -16.54 0.67 -8.19
N LYS A 201 -16.24 0.58 -6.88
CA LYS A 201 -14.98 0.99 -6.29
C LYS A 201 -14.16 -0.27 -6.10
N ALA A 202 -13.33 -0.59 -7.07
CA ALA A 202 -12.46 -1.76 -7.01
C ALA A 202 -11.47 -1.59 -5.84
N ASP A 203 -11.70 -2.32 -4.75
CA ASP A 203 -10.73 -2.42 -3.67
C ASP A 203 -9.49 -3.18 -4.16
N ALA A 204 -8.34 -2.84 -3.63
CA ALA A 204 -7.10 -3.53 -3.95
C ALA A 204 -7.15 -4.97 -3.46
N MET A 205 -6.65 -5.91 -4.27
CA MET A 205 -6.36 -7.26 -3.80
C MET A 205 -4.89 -7.33 -3.39
N ALA A 206 -4.62 -7.84 -2.20
CA ALA A 206 -3.27 -7.99 -1.65
C ALA A 206 -2.96 -9.46 -1.38
N ILE A 207 -1.77 -9.92 -1.76
CA ILE A 207 -1.33 -11.31 -1.60
C ILE A 207 0.09 -11.35 -1.04
N TRP A 208 0.27 -12.01 0.13
CA TRP A 208 1.58 -12.30 0.68
C TRP A 208 1.98 -13.75 0.44
N ILE A 209 3.14 -13.97 -0.16
CA ILE A 209 3.72 -15.30 -0.36
C ILE A 209 4.69 -15.60 0.75
N VAL A 210 4.47 -16.69 1.46
CA VAL A 210 5.17 -16.98 2.72
C VAL A 210 5.53 -18.44 2.85
N GLN A 211 6.66 -18.73 3.51
CA GLN A 211 7.00 -20.04 4.08
C GLN A 211 7.14 -19.95 5.60
N PHE A 212 6.63 -20.95 6.28
CA PHE A 212 6.83 -21.10 7.74
C PHE A 212 8.05 -21.97 8.00
N THR A 213 9.03 -21.40 8.71
CA THR A 213 10.23 -22.10 9.13
C THR A 213 10.25 -22.25 10.66
N PRO A 214 11.08 -23.13 11.23
CA PRO A 214 11.23 -23.25 12.69
C PRO A 214 11.65 -21.94 13.38
N SER A 215 12.39 -21.08 12.67
CA SER A 215 12.83 -19.78 13.19
C SER A 215 11.78 -18.65 13.01
N GLY A 216 10.70 -18.91 12.28
CA GLY A 216 9.64 -17.95 12.01
C GLY A 216 9.30 -17.86 10.51
N PRO A 217 8.31 -17.05 10.13
CA PRO A 217 7.92 -16.84 8.74
C PRO A 217 9.03 -16.19 7.91
N ILE A 218 9.17 -16.63 6.65
CA ILE A 218 9.89 -15.92 5.61
C ILE A 218 8.86 -15.42 4.60
N VAL A 219 8.77 -14.12 4.45
CA VAL A 219 7.93 -13.47 3.45
C VAL A 219 8.73 -13.37 2.17
N LEU A 220 8.32 -14.14 1.14
CA LEU A 220 9.06 -14.33 -0.09
C LEU A 220 8.69 -13.33 -1.16
N ASP A 221 7.41 -12.92 -1.23
CA ASP A 221 6.91 -12.04 -2.27
C ASP A 221 5.64 -11.31 -1.80
N TYR A 222 5.31 -10.22 -2.51
CA TYR A 222 4.07 -9.47 -2.36
C TYR A 222 3.50 -9.13 -3.74
N ILE A 223 2.21 -9.38 -3.92
CA ILE A 223 1.47 -9.08 -5.15
C ILE A 223 0.28 -8.21 -4.77
N GLU A 224 0.09 -7.12 -5.49
CA GLU A 224 -1.04 -6.21 -5.31
C GLU A 224 -1.60 -5.81 -6.67
N GLY A 225 -2.90 -5.57 -6.74
CA GLY A 225 -3.55 -5.04 -7.92
C GLY A 225 -4.87 -4.37 -7.55
N VAL A 226 -5.22 -3.31 -8.29
CA VAL A 226 -6.49 -2.60 -8.16
C VAL A 226 -7.28 -2.81 -9.43
N GLY A 227 -8.57 -3.18 -9.32
CA GLY A 227 -9.46 -3.35 -10.47
C GLY A 227 -9.07 -4.47 -11.44
N GLN A 228 -8.17 -5.38 -11.06
CA GLN A 228 -7.71 -6.46 -11.91
C GLN A 228 -8.67 -7.65 -11.89
N VAL A 229 -8.84 -8.27 -13.06
CA VAL A 229 -9.63 -9.51 -13.17
C VAL A 229 -8.88 -10.69 -12.52
N LEU A 230 -9.60 -11.72 -12.08
CA LEU A 230 -9.00 -12.89 -11.39
C LEU A 230 -7.90 -13.58 -12.20
N GLY A 231 -8.04 -13.63 -13.52
CA GLY A 231 -7.02 -14.17 -14.42
C GLY A 231 -5.65 -13.48 -14.32
N TYR A 232 -5.62 -12.21 -13.98
CA TYR A 232 -4.38 -11.48 -13.73
C TYR A 232 -3.61 -12.10 -12.56
N TYR A 233 -4.27 -12.31 -11.43
CA TYR A 233 -3.61 -12.87 -10.23
C TYR A 233 -3.19 -14.33 -10.43
N VAL A 234 -3.96 -15.12 -11.17
CA VAL A 234 -3.58 -16.48 -11.57
C VAL A 234 -2.29 -16.45 -12.38
N ASN A 235 -2.17 -15.54 -13.34
CA ASN A 235 -0.98 -15.38 -14.16
C ASN A 235 0.22 -14.87 -13.37
N GLU A 236 0.02 -13.86 -12.49
CA GLU A 236 1.09 -13.34 -11.63
C GLU A 236 1.65 -14.44 -10.72
N LEU A 237 0.81 -15.23 -10.06
CA LEU A 237 1.24 -16.35 -9.23
C LEU A 237 2.07 -17.38 -10.03
N ARG A 238 1.64 -17.70 -11.24
CA ARG A 238 2.35 -18.66 -12.09
C ARG A 238 3.67 -18.12 -12.64
N ASN A 239 3.65 -16.88 -13.14
CA ASN A 239 4.82 -16.23 -13.75
C ASN A 239 5.94 -16.00 -12.73
N ARG A 240 5.59 -15.76 -11.45
CA ARG A 240 6.54 -15.61 -10.37
C ARG A 240 6.97 -16.93 -9.71
N GLY A 241 6.46 -18.07 -10.21
CA GLY A 241 6.84 -19.41 -9.72
C GLY A 241 6.02 -19.91 -8.54
N TRP A 242 4.92 -19.26 -8.20
CA TRP A 242 4.07 -19.59 -7.05
C TRP A 242 2.88 -20.51 -7.39
N GLY A 243 2.90 -21.15 -8.55
CA GLY A 243 1.82 -22.02 -9.04
C GLY A 243 1.48 -23.22 -8.12
N ASN A 244 2.40 -23.63 -7.25
CA ASN A 244 2.20 -24.71 -6.28
C ASN A 244 1.83 -24.22 -4.86
N ALA A 245 1.64 -22.92 -4.65
CA ALA A 245 1.29 -22.38 -3.37
C ALA A 245 -0.10 -22.86 -2.90
N LEU A 246 -0.24 -23.09 -1.60
CA LEU A 246 -1.54 -23.21 -0.96
C LEU A 246 -2.13 -21.81 -0.82
N LEU A 247 -3.26 -21.54 -1.48
CA LEU A 247 -3.95 -20.27 -1.36
C LEU A 247 -4.81 -20.27 -0.08
N VAL A 248 -4.49 -19.37 0.83
CA VAL A 248 -5.26 -19.15 2.07
C VAL A 248 -6.13 -17.94 1.84
N LEU A 249 -7.42 -18.19 1.71
CA LEU A 249 -8.41 -17.21 1.29
C LEU A 249 -9.23 -16.72 2.48
N PRO A 250 -9.66 -15.45 2.48
CA PRO A 250 -10.53 -14.92 3.52
C PRO A 250 -11.92 -15.63 3.51
N HIS A 251 -12.66 -15.49 4.59
CA HIS A 251 -13.91 -16.22 4.84
C HIS A 251 -15.03 -15.94 3.82
N ASP A 252 -14.98 -14.82 3.16
CA ASP A 252 -15.94 -14.37 2.12
C ASP A 252 -15.60 -14.87 0.71
N ALA A 253 -14.42 -15.48 0.52
CA ALA A 253 -13.99 -16.04 -0.76
C ALA A 253 -14.93 -17.14 -1.32
N ALA A 254 -15.70 -17.78 -0.46
CA ALA A 254 -16.72 -18.79 -0.84
C ALA A 254 -18.10 -18.16 -1.12
N GLN A 255 -18.24 -16.84 -1.09
CA GLN A 255 -19.50 -16.16 -1.40
C GLN A 255 -19.59 -15.84 -2.88
N THR A 256 -20.73 -16.19 -3.48
CA THR A 256 -21.02 -15.83 -4.87
C THR A 256 -21.51 -14.39 -4.92
N HIS A 257 -20.85 -13.53 -5.66
CA HIS A 257 -21.28 -12.15 -5.86
C HIS A 257 -22.26 -12.06 -7.02
N ALA A 258 -23.35 -11.29 -6.85
CA ALA A 258 -24.42 -11.15 -7.83
C ALA A 258 -23.95 -10.61 -9.20
N ASP A 259 -22.83 -9.90 -9.22
CA ASP A 259 -22.25 -9.29 -10.43
C ASP A 259 -21.24 -10.21 -11.15
N ASN A 260 -21.08 -11.47 -10.70
CA ASN A 260 -20.14 -12.40 -11.32
C ASN A 260 -20.80 -13.13 -12.50
N PRO A 261 -20.40 -12.83 -13.75
CA PRO A 261 -21.03 -13.41 -14.95
C PRO A 261 -20.81 -14.93 -15.07
N THR A 262 -19.87 -15.53 -14.33
CA THR A 262 -19.58 -16.97 -14.35
C THR A 262 -20.39 -17.74 -13.30
N GLY A 263 -20.99 -17.06 -12.32
CA GLY A 263 -21.68 -17.69 -11.20
C GLY A 263 -20.77 -18.49 -10.24
N MET A 264 -19.45 -18.46 -10.44
CA MET A 264 -18.46 -19.12 -9.59
C MET A 264 -17.99 -18.17 -8.49
N ASP A 265 -17.88 -18.66 -7.26
CA ASP A 265 -17.20 -17.92 -6.21
C ASP A 265 -15.67 -17.84 -6.45
N PHE A 266 -14.98 -17.00 -5.66
CA PHE A 266 -13.54 -16.80 -5.82
C PHE A 266 -12.77 -18.10 -5.60
N GLU A 267 -13.13 -18.88 -4.59
CA GLU A 267 -12.47 -20.15 -4.27
C GLU A 267 -12.61 -21.16 -5.43
N ALA A 268 -13.83 -21.30 -5.97
CA ALA A 268 -14.09 -22.20 -7.10
C ALA A 268 -13.27 -21.80 -8.35
N HIS A 269 -13.12 -20.49 -8.59
CA HIS A 269 -12.32 -20.00 -9.71
C HIS A 269 -10.82 -20.35 -9.53
N MET A 270 -10.26 -20.19 -8.34
CA MET A 270 -8.87 -20.56 -8.06
C MET A 270 -8.65 -22.08 -8.12
N LYS A 271 -9.62 -22.89 -7.67
CA LYS A 271 -9.59 -24.35 -7.82
C LYS A 271 -9.63 -24.78 -9.29
N ALA A 272 -10.49 -24.16 -10.10
CA ALA A 272 -10.56 -24.40 -11.54
C ALA A 272 -9.25 -24.02 -12.26
N ALA A 273 -8.53 -23.01 -11.76
CA ALA A 273 -7.21 -22.66 -12.22
C ALA A 273 -6.10 -23.64 -11.71
N GLY A 274 -6.44 -24.69 -10.96
CA GLY A 274 -5.51 -25.74 -10.51
C GLY A 274 -4.79 -25.49 -9.20
N PHE A 275 -5.17 -24.43 -8.45
CA PHE A 275 -4.59 -24.17 -7.13
C PHE A 275 -5.26 -24.98 -6.03
N LYS A 276 -4.48 -25.32 -5.01
CA LYS A 276 -5.02 -25.80 -3.74
C LYS A 276 -5.46 -24.60 -2.91
N THR A 277 -6.64 -24.66 -2.33
CA THR A 277 -7.23 -23.57 -1.57
C THR A 277 -7.61 -24.01 -0.16
N ARG A 278 -7.62 -23.06 0.76
CA ARG A 278 -8.17 -23.20 2.10
C ARG A 278 -8.80 -21.86 2.50
N VAL A 279 -10.08 -21.87 2.83
CA VAL A 279 -10.79 -20.69 3.32
C VAL A 279 -10.66 -20.62 4.84
N VAL A 280 -10.32 -19.43 5.37
CA VAL A 280 -10.23 -19.22 6.83
C VAL A 280 -11.63 -18.96 7.42
N SER A 281 -11.80 -19.29 8.70
CA SER A 281 -13.05 -19.04 9.39
C SER A 281 -13.22 -17.55 9.70
N ASN A 282 -14.47 -17.07 9.69
CA ASN A 282 -14.78 -15.73 10.16
C ASN A 282 -14.47 -15.58 11.66
N ARG A 283 -13.67 -14.60 12.02
CA ARG A 283 -13.26 -14.36 13.42
C ARG A 283 -14.21 -13.42 14.19
N GLY A 284 -15.21 -12.85 13.49
CA GLY A 284 -16.22 -11.98 14.10
C GLY A 284 -15.72 -10.57 14.48
N ALA A 285 -16.45 -9.93 15.39
CA ALA A 285 -16.14 -8.58 15.84
C ALA A 285 -14.75 -8.51 16.50
N GLY A 286 -13.98 -7.44 16.20
CA GLY A 286 -12.63 -7.26 16.72
C GLY A 286 -11.53 -8.03 15.96
N ALA A 287 -11.87 -8.75 14.90
CA ALA A 287 -10.92 -9.53 14.11
C ALA A 287 -9.72 -8.70 13.60
N VAL A 288 -9.93 -7.46 13.18
CA VAL A 288 -8.88 -6.57 12.68
C VAL A 288 -7.83 -6.33 13.76
N MET A 289 -8.25 -5.91 14.96
CA MET A 289 -7.31 -5.67 16.08
C MET A 289 -6.62 -6.96 16.53
N GLN A 290 -7.32 -8.10 16.51
CA GLN A 290 -6.72 -9.40 16.81
C GLN A 290 -5.60 -9.73 15.81
N ARG A 291 -5.83 -9.53 14.51
CA ARG A 291 -4.83 -9.72 13.45
C ARG A 291 -3.62 -8.82 13.68
N ILE A 292 -3.85 -7.52 13.93
CA ILE A 292 -2.79 -6.55 14.21
C ILE A 292 -1.94 -6.97 15.41
N HIS A 293 -2.57 -7.29 16.54
CA HIS A 293 -1.85 -7.69 17.75
C HIS A 293 -1.06 -9.00 17.57
N THR A 294 -1.63 -9.96 16.83
CA THR A 294 -0.95 -11.23 16.55
C THR A 294 0.25 -11.01 15.62
N ALA A 295 0.08 -10.21 14.56
CA ALA A 295 1.16 -9.86 13.66
C ALA A 295 2.29 -9.11 14.40
N ARG A 296 1.97 -8.13 15.24
CA ARG A 296 2.97 -7.40 16.04
C ARG A 296 3.77 -8.31 16.96
N ARG A 297 3.14 -9.29 17.60
CA ARG A 297 3.84 -10.28 18.46
C ARG A 297 4.76 -11.20 17.67
N LEU A 298 4.34 -11.58 16.45
CA LEU A 298 5.13 -12.46 15.59
C LEU A 298 6.26 -11.71 14.85
N PHE A 299 6.12 -10.40 14.67
CA PHE A 299 6.99 -9.57 13.82
C PHE A 299 8.49 -9.73 14.09
N PRO A 300 8.98 -9.86 15.37
CA PRO A 300 10.40 -10.06 15.65
C PRO A 300 10.99 -11.33 15.03
N ARG A 301 10.16 -12.29 14.64
CA ARG A 301 10.58 -13.56 14.02
C ARG A 301 10.43 -13.55 12.49
N ILE A 302 9.79 -12.52 11.93
CA ILE A 302 9.51 -12.44 10.48
C ILE A 302 10.72 -11.91 9.75
N ARG A 303 11.03 -12.53 8.62
CA ARG A 303 12.06 -12.11 7.65
C ARG A 303 11.40 -11.80 6.32
N PHE A 304 11.90 -10.80 5.61
CA PHE A 304 11.33 -10.33 4.36
C PHE A 304 12.38 -10.35 3.24
N ASN A 305 12.04 -10.87 2.07
CA ASN A 305 12.83 -10.67 0.87
C ASN A 305 12.76 -9.20 0.43
N ALA A 306 13.90 -8.51 0.45
CA ALA A 306 13.97 -7.06 0.26
C ALA A 306 13.38 -6.62 -1.09
N ALA A 307 13.74 -7.30 -2.17
CA ALA A 307 13.40 -6.90 -3.54
C ALA A 307 11.92 -7.10 -3.90
N THR A 308 11.32 -8.19 -3.41
CA THR A 308 9.98 -8.64 -3.83
C THR A 308 8.86 -8.21 -2.90
N THR A 309 9.18 -7.74 -1.69
CA THR A 309 8.20 -7.38 -0.66
C THR A 309 8.11 -5.89 -0.38
N GLN A 310 8.82 -5.05 -1.15
CA GLN A 310 8.93 -3.62 -0.85
C GLN A 310 7.57 -2.92 -0.77
N ALA A 311 6.72 -3.10 -1.79
CA ALA A 311 5.40 -2.44 -1.83
C ALA A 311 4.52 -2.82 -0.63
N GLY A 312 4.52 -4.11 -0.26
CA GLY A 312 3.76 -4.55 0.92
C GLY A 312 4.35 -4.04 2.24
N ARG A 313 5.68 -3.94 2.37
CA ARG A 313 6.33 -3.34 3.55
C ARG A 313 6.01 -1.86 3.68
N ASP A 314 5.92 -1.14 2.56
CA ASP A 314 5.51 0.27 2.57
C ASP A 314 4.07 0.42 3.03
N ALA A 315 3.17 -0.46 2.56
CA ALA A 315 1.80 -0.48 3.04
C ALA A 315 1.74 -0.75 4.55
N LEU A 316 2.47 -1.76 5.04
CA LEU A 316 2.56 -2.02 6.48
C LEU A 316 3.13 -0.82 7.27
N ALA A 317 4.12 -0.11 6.73
CA ALA A 317 4.71 1.06 7.38
C ALA A 317 3.72 2.23 7.49
N CYS A 318 2.83 2.37 6.49
CA CYS A 318 1.82 3.43 6.45
C CYS A 318 0.51 3.07 7.17
N TYR A 319 0.29 1.79 7.52
CA TYR A 319 -0.94 1.38 8.19
C TYR A 319 -0.96 1.84 9.65
N ALA A 320 -1.90 2.73 9.94
CA ALA A 320 -1.97 3.45 11.21
C ALA A 320 -3.39 3.49 11.76
N GLU A 321 -3.49 3.93 12.99
CA GLU A 321 -4.74 4.26 13.65
C GLU A 321 -5.30 5.55 13.08
N LYS A 322 -6.61 5.58 12.77
CA LYS A 322 -7.32 6.79 12.45
C LYS A 322 -7.48 7.64 13.72
N TRP A 323 -7.17 8.92 13.61
CA TRP A 323 -7.29 9.86 14.73
C TRP A 323 -8.43 10.84 14.52
N ASP A 324 -9.13 11.13 15.60
CA ASP A 324 -9.98 12.32 15.74
C ASP A 324 -9.11 13.42 16.35
N GLU A 325 -8.69 14.36 15.55
CA GLU A 325 -7.78 15.44 15.96
C GLU A 325 -8.45 16.38 16.98
N ASP A 326 -9.76 16.62 16.83
CA ASP A 326 -10.51 17.51 17.71
C ASP A 326 -10.62 16.95 19.13
N ARG A 327 -10.76 15.62 19.23
CA ARG A 327 -10.92 14.91 20.51
C ARG A 327 -9.63 14.29 21.00
N ASN A 328 -8.59 14.27 20.18
CA ASN A 328 -7.29 13.63 20.43
C ASN A 328 -7.42 12.16 20.86
N VAL A 329 -8.29 11.40 20.16
CA VAL A 329 -8.54 9.97 20.42
C VAL A 329 -8.38 9.14 19.16
N GLY A 330 -7.86 7.92 19.32
CA GLY A 330 -7.82 6.94 18.27
C GLY A 330 -9.21 6.35 18.00
N LEU A 331 -9.55 6.22 16.71
CA LEU A 331 -10.83 5.67 16.23
C LEU A 331 -10.69 4.21 15.76
N GLY A 332 -9.55 3.59 16.00
CA GLY A 332 -9.20 2.27 15.48
C GLY A 332 -8.49 2.33 14.12
N PRO A 333 -8.23 1.16 13.51
CA PRO A 333 -7.46 1.09 12.27
C PRO A 333 -8.09 1.87 11.14
N ASP A 334 -7.28 2.66 10.42
CA ASP A 334 -7.74 3.40 9.26
C ASP A 334 -7.95 2.46 8.07
N HIS A 335 -9.13 2.54 7.44
CA HIS A 335 -9.43 1.76 6.26
C HIS A 335 -9.06 2.54 5.00
N ASN A 336 -7.81 2.41 4.60
CA ASN A 336 -7.22 3.04 3.43
C ASN A 336 -6.50 1.99 2.56
N TRP A 337 -5.77 2.43 1.51
CA TRP A 337 -5.04 1.53 0.63
C TRP A 337 -4.08 0.57 1.36
N ALA A 338 -3.54 0.95 2.52
CA ALA A 338 -2.60 0.13 3.30
C ALA A 338 -3.29 -1.00 4.09
N SER A 339 -4.62 -0.92 4.29
CA SER A 339 -5.37 -1.90 5.07
C SER A 339 -5.35 -3.29 4.44
N HIS A 340 -5.42 -3.39 3.11
CA HIS A 340 -5.44 -4.66 2.39
C HIS A 340 -4.18 -5.50 2.65
N ALA A 341 -3.01 -4.87 2.53
CA ALA A 341 -1.74 -5.53 2.86
C ALA A 341 -1.69 -6.00 4.32
N SER A 342 -2.19 -5.16 5.25
CA SER A 342 -2.23 -5.48 6.68
C SER A 342 -3.18 -6.63 7.00
N ASP A 343 -4.35 -6.67 6.36
CA ASP A 343 -5.35 -7.70 6.59
C ASP A 343 -4.85 -9.08 6.13
N ALA A 344 -4.31 -9.18 4.93
CA ALA A 344 -3.68 -10.41 4.45
C ALA A 344 -2.46 -10.82 5.31
N PHE A 345 -1.64 -9.86 5.74
CA PHE A 345 -0.50 -10.10 6.62
C PHE A 345 -0.93 -10.57 8.01
N GLY A 346 -2.00 -10.00 8.53
CA GLY A 346 -2.58 -10.40 9.81
C GLY A 346 -3.16 -11.81 9.78
N GLU A 347 -3.77 -12.24 8.67
CA GLU A 347 -4.23 -13.63 8.50
C GLU A 347 -3.04 -14.59 8.49
N MET A 348 -1.93 -14.27 7.82
CA MET A 348 -0.69 -15.02 7.86
C MET A 348 -0.19 -15.19 9.29
N ALA A 349 -0.18 -14.12 10.07
CA ALA A 349 0.28 -14.14 11.45
C ALA A 349 -0.62 -14.97 12.37
N CYS A 350 -1.94 -14.92 12.15
CA CYS A 350 -2.90 -15.74 12.89
C CYS A 350 -2.83 -17.24 12.53
N ASP A 351 -2.37 -17.56 11.32
CA ASP A 351 -2.25 -18.92 10.81
C ASP A 351 -0.87 -19.54 11.10
N PHE A 352 0.06 -18.77 11.64
CA PHE A 352 1.41 -19.25 11.86
C PHE A 352 1.44 -20.38 12.87
N GLU A 353 1.90 -21.55 12.42
CA GLU A 353 2.23 -22.71 13.24
C GLU A 353 3.70 -23.09 13.01
N GLU A 354 4.42 -23.36 14.09
CA GLU A 354 5.78 -23.84 13.96
C GLU A 354 5.79 -25.21 13.26
N PRO A 355 6.58 -25.37 12.18
CA PRO A 355 6.71 -26.67 11.55
C PRO A 355 7.21 -27.69 12.57
N ARG A 356 6.44 -28.75 12.80
CA ARG A 356 6.86 -29.85 13.65
C ARG A 356 7.97 -30.59 12.94
N THR A 357 9.20 -30.49 13.42
CA THR A 357 10.28 -31.42 13.06
C THR A 357 9.89 -32.80 13.60
N LYS A 358 9.39 -33.66 12.74
CA LYS A 358 9.30 -35.08 13.08
C LYS A 358 10.75 -35.60 13.16
N ILE A 359 11.35 -35.53 14.34
CA ILE A 359 12.51 -36.34 14.65
C ILE A 359 11.93 -37.74 14.88
N GLU A 360 11.90 -38.58 13.85
CA GLU A 360 11.71 -39.99 14.04
C GLU A 360 12.95 -40.49 14.83
N PRO A 361 12.79 -41.00 16.05
CA PRO A 361 13.92 -41.57 16.76
C PRO A 361 14.40 -42.77 15.93
N VAL A 362 15.63 -42.73 15.47
CA VAL A 362 16.32 -43.88 14.86
C VAL A 362 16.33 -44.96 15.90
N ARG A 363 15.47 -45.96 15.77
CA ARG A 363 15.51 -47.15 16.62
C ARG A 363 16.82 -47.91 16.30
N PRO A 364 17.74 -48.07 17.26
CA PRO A 364 18.93 -48.85 17.01
C PRO A 364 18.50 -50.29 16.65
N ARG A 365 18.90 -50.76 15.48
CA ARG A 365 18.77 -52.17 15.12
C ARG A 365 19.78 -52.94 15.99
N TYR A 366 19.31 -53.50 17.10
CA TYR A 366 20.09 -54.54 17.78
C TYR A 366 20.08 -55.79 16.89
N GLY A 367 21.23 -56.07 16.28
CA GLY A 367 21.47 -57.33 15.61
C GLY A 367 21.43 -58.45 16.64
N THR A 368 20.49 -59.39 16.49
CA THR A 368 20.54 -60.66 17.17
C THR A 368 21.77 -61.44 16.66
N MET A 369 22.81 -61.52 17.49
CA MET A 369 23.84 -62.56 17.30
C MET A 369 23.20 -63.92 17.65
N ALA A 370 23.13 -64.79 16.63
CA ALA A 370 22.96 -66.24 16.79
C ALA A 370 24.33 -66.90 16.89
#